data_aad962959077e7d0fb947a4bc48d4e0c
#
_entry.id   aad962959077e7d0fb947a4bc48d4e0c
#
_cell.length_a   1.000
_cell.length_b   1.000
_cell.length_c   1.000
_cell.angle_alpha   90.00
_cell.angle_beta   90.00
_cell.angle_gamma   90.00
#
_symmetry.space_group_name_H-M   'P 1'
#
loop_
_entity.id
_entity.type
_entity.pdbx_description
1 polymer ?
#
loop_
_entity_poly.entity_id
_entity_poly.type
_entity_poly.pdbx_seq_one_letter_code
_entity_poly.pdbx_strand_id
1 'polypeptide(L)'
;MPGTHSSLLFHIVFSTKRRYPMIHEGFEPELYKYIVGIVSGEGDHVLAINGIADHLHMVVRLKPKNSIPDLLRKMKANSSKWINENRKIDGRFGWQKGYGVFSVSESQLKK
;
A
#
# COMPACT_ATOMS: atom_id res chain seq x y z
N MET A 1 -24.86 15.48 6.42
CA MET A 1 -24.28 15.53 7.02
C MET A 1 -22.99 15.51 7.11
N PRO A 2 -22.60 16.19 7.59
CA PRO A 2 -21.28 16.47 7.61
C PRO A 2 -20.44 15.43 8.22
N GLY A 3 -20.92 14.67 9.09
CA GLY A 3 -20.10 13.66 9.70
C GLY A 3 -19.48 12.68 8.72
N THR A 4 -20.03 12.64 7.54
CA THR A 4 -19.51 11.74 6.52
C THR A 4 -18.22 12.23 5.92
N HIS A 5 -17.82 13.44 6.26
CA HIS A 5 -16.57 13.93 5.75
C HIS A 5 -15.42 13.60 6.65
N SER A 6 -15.67 12.95 7.75
CA SER A 6 -14.58 12.61 8.61
C SER A 6 -13.61 11.78 7.80
N SER A 7 -12.42 12.29 7.67
CA SER A 7 -11.40 11.64 6.89
C SER A 7 -10.84 10.49 7.64
N LEU A 8 -10.99 9.31 7.07
CA LEU A 8 -10.35 8.12 7.60
C LEU A 8 -9.01 8.01 6.91
N LEU A 9 -8.04 8.75 7.44
CA LEU A 9 -6.69 8.78 6.89
C LEU A 9 -5.78 7.89 7.71
N PHE A 10 -5.04 7.04 7.03
CA PHE A 10 -4.14 6.12 7.69
C PHE A 10 -2.78 6.09 6.98
N HIS A 11 -1.74 6.07 7.79
CA HIS A 11 -0.38 5.80 7.32
C HIS A 11 -0.15 4.31 7.52
N ILE A 12 0.10 3.60 6.44
CA ILE A 12 0.24 2.15 6.44
C ILE A 12 1.66 1.80 6.03
N VAL A 13 2.29 0.90 6.79
CA VAL A 13 3.65 0.44 6.51
C VAL A 13 3.65 -1.07 6.43
N PHE A 14 4.26 -1.62 5.40
CA PHE A 14 4.39 -3.07 5.28
C PHE A 14 5.70 -3.42 4.58
N SER A 15 6.22 -4.60 4.88
CA SER A 15 7.55 -5.00 4.47
C SER A 15 7.53 -6.20 3.55
N THR A 16 8.59 -6.35 2.80
CA THR A 16 8.85 -7.58 2.05
C THR A 16 9.10 -8.73 3.03
N LYS A 17 8.91 -9.95 2.57
CA LYS A 17 9.10 -11.14 3.39
C LYS A 17 10.53 -11.17 3.90
N ARG A 18 10.67 -11.31 5.24
CA ARG A 18 11.96 -11.35 5.92
C ARG A 18 12.82 -10.11 5.66
N ARG A 19 12.19 -9.03 5.20
CA ARG A 19 12.88 -7.78 4.89
C ARG A 19 13.97 -7.94 3.82
N TYR A 20 13.83 -8.94 2.94
CA TYR A 20 14.74 -9.06 1.82
C TYR A 20 14.53 -7.89 0.86
N PRO A 21 15.60 -7.28 0.34
CA PRO A 21 15.49 -6.10 -0.52
C PRO A 21 15.03 -6.49 -1.93
N MET A 22 13.75 -6.80 -2.07
CA MET A 22 13.18 -7.31 -3.31
C MET A 22 12.54 -6.25 -4.20
N ILE A 23 12.32 -5.03 -3.70
CA ILE A 23 11.73 -3.97 -4.50
C ILE A 23 12.86 -3.23 -5.21
N HIS A 24 13.11 -3.59 -6.46
CA HIS A 24 14.20 -2.97 -7.23
C HIS A 24 13.73 -1.66 -7.86
N GLU A 25 14.64 -0.71 -7.95
CA GLU A 25 14.35 0.59 -8.56
C GLU A 25 13.80 0.45 -9.98
N GLY A 26 14.20 -0.58 -10.68
CA GLY A 26 13.79 -0.77 -12.07
C GLY A 26 12.29 -0.95 -12.26
N PHE A 27 11.59 -1.49 -11.26
CA PHE A 27 10.14 -1.66 -11.39
C PHE A 27 9.35 -0.94 -10.30
N GLU A 28 10.02 -0.27 -9.38
CA GLU A 28 9.35 0.42 -8.28
C GLU A 28 8.25 1.39 -8.75
N PRO A 29 8.48 2.23 -9.75
CA PRO A 29 7.41 3.12 -10.21
C PRO A 29 6.19 2.37 -10.74
N GLU A 30 6.40 1.26 -11.44
CA GLU A 30 5.29 0.45 -11.93
C GLU A 30 4.54 -0.20 -10.78
N LEU A 31 5.26 -0.68 -9.78
CA LEU A 31 4.66 -1.27 -8.60
C LEU A 31 3.75 -0.27 -7.89
N TYR A 32 4.23 0.95 -7.71
CA TYR A 32 3.44 2.01 -7.06
C TYR A 32 2.17 2.29 -7.84
N LYS A 33 2.25 2.40 -9.15
CA LYS A 33 1.08 2.63 -9.98
C LYS A 33 0.09 1.47 -9.86
N TYR A 34 0.60 0.26 -9.82
CA TYR A 34 -0.24 -0.92 -9.69
C TYR A 34 -0.99 -0.92 -8.35
N ILE A 35 -0.28 -0.62 -7.28
CA ILE A 35 -0.87 -0.55 -5.94
C ILE A 35 -1.92 0.55 -5.87
N VAL A 36 -1.62 1.74 -6.41
CA VAL A 36 -2.57 2.85 -6.45
C VAL A 36 -3.83 2.42 -7.20
N GLY A 37 -3.68 1.69 -8.30
CA GLY A 37 -4.82 1.19 -9.06
C GLY A 37 -5.69 0.24 -8.26
N ILE A 38 -5.08 -0.66 -7.48
CA ILE A 38 -5.84 -1.58 -6.64
C ILE A 38 -6.62 -0.80 -5.59
N VAL A 39 -5.97 0.14 -4.92
CA VAL A 39 -6.59 0.94 -3.86
C VAL A 39 -7.75 1.74 -4.43
N SER A 40 -7.55 2.38 -5.57
CA SER A 40 -8.60 3.16 -6.24
C SER A 40 -9.78 2.28 -6.65
N GLY A 41 -9.49 1.06 -7.09
CA GLY A 41 -10.53 0.12 -7.47
C GLY A 41 -11.44 -0.28 -6.31
N GLU A 42 -10.95 -0.19 -5.09
CA GLU A 42 -11.75 -0.47 -3.90
C GLU A 42 -12.53 0.76 -3.41
N GLY A 43 -12.36 1.89 -4.07
CA GLY A 43 -13.02 3.13 -3.67
C GLY A 43 -12.23 3.95 -2.67
N ASP A 44 -11.02 3.53 -2.37
CA ASP A 44 -10.13 4.24 -1.47
C ASP A 44 -9.19 5.14 -2.27
N HIS A 45 -8.38 5.92 -1.59
CA HIS A 45 -7.57 6.92 -2.29
C HIS A 45 -6.17 6.99 -1.69
N VAL A 46 -5.15 6.81 -2.53
CA VAL A 46 -3.77 6.96 -2.09
C VAL A 46 -3.35 8.42 -2.20
N LEU A 47 -2.96 9.01 -1.09
CA LEU A 47 -2.49 10.40 -1.05
C LEU A 47 -0.98 10.48 -1.21
N ALA A 48 -0.27 9.46 -0.77
CA ALA A 48 1.16 9.39 -0.90
C ALA A 48 1.61 7.94 -0.83
N ILE A 49 2.63 7.59 -1.58
CA ILE A 49 3.22 6.25 -1.54
C ILE A 49 4.70 6.38 -1.78
N ASN A 50 5.50 5.67 -1.00
CA ASN A 50 6.94 5.69 -1.11
C ASN A 50 7.52 4.49 -0.38
N GLY A 51 8.80 4.26 -0.52
CA GLY A 51 9.44 3.15 0.15
C GLY A 51 10.88 2.99 -0.25
N ILE A 52 11.47 1.92 0.25
CA ILE A 52 12.82 1.49 -0.15
C ILE A 52 12.73 0.01 -0.50
N ALA A 53 13.89 -0.62 -0.71
CA ALA A 53 13.94 -1.97 -1.25
C ALA A 53 13.22 -3.04 -0.42
N ASP A 54 13.08 -2.85 0.88
CA ASP A 54 12.51 -3.87 1.76
C ASP A 54 11.22 -3.46 2.46
N HIS A 55 10.74 -2.25 2.25
CA HIS A 55 9.43 -1.86 2.80
C HIS A 55 8.82 -0.70 2.03
N LEU A 56 7.53 -0.55 2.24
CA LEU A 56 6.75 0.45 1.55
C LEU A 56 5.79 1.09 2.54
N HIS A 57 5.54 2.38 2.37
CA HIS A 57 4.54 3.05 3.18
C HIS A 57 3.68 3.94 2.30
N MET A 58 2.44 4.12 2.72
CA MET A 58 1.50 4.93 1.98
C MET A 58 0.52 5.59 2.94
N VAL A 59 -0.02 6.73 2.51
CA VAL A 59 -1.11 7.40 3.21
C VAL A 59 -2.35 7.21 2.37
N VAL A 60 -3.39 6.67 2.99
CA VAL A 60 -4.62 6.29 2.30
C VAL A 60 -5.81 6.94 2.97
N ARG A 61 -6.70 7.49 2.16
CA ARG A 61 -8.03 7.90 2.62
C ARG A 61 -8.94 6.71 2.41
N LEU A 62 -9.41 6.14 3.51
CA LEU A 62 -10.22 4.93 3.47
C LEU A 62 -11.70 5.26 3.40
N LYS A 63 -12.40 4.58 2.51
CA LYS A 63 -13.85 4.68 2.43
C LYS A 63 -14.44 4.11 3.73
N PRO A 64 -15.44 4.77 4.33
CA PRO A 64 -15.93 4.35 5.66
C PRO A 64 -16.35 2.89 5.78
N LYS A 65 -16.88 2.30 4.73
CA LYS A 65 -17.31 0.90 4.80
C LYS A 65 -16.20 -0.11 4.50
N ASN A 66 -15.03 0.35 4.12
CA ASN A 66 -13.91 -0.54 3.83
C ASN A 66 -13.06 -0.75 5.08
N SER A 67 -12.29 -1.81 5.10
CA SER A 67 -11.41 -2.10 6.21
C SER A 67 -9.97 -2.22 5.73
N ILE A 68 -9.04 -1.84 6.60
CA ILE A 68 -7.62 -1.94 6.29
C ILE A 68 -7.18 -3.39 6.07
N PRO A 69 -7.59 -4.35 6.92
CA PRO A 69 -7.20 -5.73 6.68
C PRO A 69 -7.60 -6.25 5.30
N ASP A 70 -8.82 -5.93 4.86
CA ASP A 70 -9.27 -6.38 3.55
C ASP A 70 -8.50 -5.70 2.42
N LEU A 71 -8.26 -4.41 2.55
CA LEU A 71 -7.50 -3.67 1.56
C LEU A 71 -6.08 -4.24 1.42
N LEU A 72 -5.41 -4.45 2.56
CA LEU A 72 -4.06 -4.97 2.56
C LEU A 72 -3.98 -6.39 2.01
N ARG A 73 -4.97 -7.22 2.34
CA ARG A 73 -5.02 -8.58 1.81
C ARG A 73 -5.08 -8.58 0.29
N LYS A 74 -5.98 -7.78 -0.27
CA LYS A 74 -6.13 -7.67 -1.73
C LYS A 74 -4.90 -7.08 -2.38
N MET A 75 -4.37 -6.02 -1.81
CA MET A 75 -3.23 -5.33 -2.36
C MET A 75 -1.99 -6.23 -2.35
N LYS A 76 -1.74 -6.92 -1.24
CA LYS A 76 -0.58 -7.81 -1.14
C LYS A 76 -0.70 -8.99 -2.10
N ALA A 77 -1.88 -9.62 -2.15
CA ALA A 77 -2.09 -10.77 -3.02
C ALA A 77 -1.90 -10.39 -4.49
N ASN A 78 -2.52 -9.30 -4.91
CA ASN A 78 -2.47 -8.90 -6.31
C ASN A 78 -1.11 -8.36 -6.71
N SER A 79 -0.46 -7.58 -5.87
CA SER A 79 0.84 -7.03 -6.21
C SER A 79 1.92 -8.10 -6.25
N SER A 80 1.93 -9.05 -5.31
CA SER A 80 2.92 -10.12 -5.36
C SER A 80 2.70 -11.02 -6.58
N LYS A 81 1.45 -11.28 -6.92
CA LYS A 81 1.12 -12.04 -8.13
C LYS A 81 1.65 -11.33 -9.37
N TRP A 82 1.42 -10.02 -9.46
CA TRP A 82 1.90 -9.23 -10.60
C TRP A 82 3.41 -9.27 -10.73
N ILE A 83 4.12 -9.10 -9.61
CA ILE A 83 5.58 -9.14 -9.61
C ILE A 83 6.08 -10.50 -10.08
N ASN A 84 5.50 -11.58 -9.55
CA ASN A 84 5.93 -12.93 -9.86
C ASN A 84 5.58 -13.35 -11.29
N GLU A 85 4.38 -13.01 -11.75
CA GLU A 85 3.96 -13.36 -13.11
C GLU A 85 4.77 -12.63 -14.18
N ASN A 86 5.17 -11.40 -13.87
CA ASN A 86 5.96 -10.61 -14.81
C ASN A 86 7.48 -10.74 -14.58
N ARG A 87 7.85 -11.62 -13.67
CA ARG A 87 9.26 -11.94 -13.39
C ARG A 87 10.09 -10.68 -13.13
N LYS A 88 9.56 -9.80 -12.28
CA LYS A 88 10.25 -8.55 -11.98
C LYS A 88 11.50 -8.74 -11.15
N ILE A 89 11.62 -9.88 -10.48
CA ILE A 89 12.81 -10.23 -9.70
C ILE A 89 13.21 -11.68 -10.02
N ASP A 90 14.43 -12.01 -9.69
CA ASP A 90 14.86 -13.41 -9.69
C ASP A 90 14.29 -14.06 -8.43
N GLY A 91 13.78 -15.27 -8.58
CA GLY A 91 13.16 -15.96 -7.47
C GLY A 91 11.75 -15.46 -7.23
N ARG A 92 11.26 -15.68 -6.02
CA ARG A 92 9.86 -15.41 -5.71
C ARG A 92 9.71 -14.24 -4.77
N PHE A 93 8.82 -13.32 -5.14
CA PHE A 93 8.48 -12.18 -4.31
C PHE A 93 7.39 -12.56 -3.31
N GLY A 94 7.48 -12.03 -2.11
CA GLY A 94 6.42 -12.13 -1.11
C GLY A 94 6.47 -10.96 -0.15
N TRP A 95 5.31 -10.66 0.44
CA TRP A 95 5.22 -9.67 1.51
C TRP A 95 5.27 -10.37 2.86
N GLN A 96 5.77 -9.66 3.86
CA GLN A 96 5.74 -10.13 5.24
C GLN A 96 4.30 -10.10 5.73
N LYS A 97 3.93 -11.00 6.62
CA LYS A 97 2.62 -10.94 7.26
C LYS A 97 2.54 -9.70 8.13
N GLY A 98 1.34 -9.15 8.22
CA GLY A 98 1.10 -8.00 9.06
C GLY A 98 1.47 -6.69 8.42
N TYR A 99 1.31 -5.63 9.19
CA TYR A 99 1.55 -4.26 8.75
C TYR A 99 1.45 -3.34 9.95
N GLY A 100 2.03 -2.15 9.84
CA GLY A 100 1.82 -1.09 10.82
C GLY A 100 0.78 -0.12 10.29
N VAL A 101 -0.05 0.40 11.17
CA VAL A 101 -1.06 1.37 10.78
C VAL A 101 -1.15 2.47 11.82
N PHE A 102 -1.22 3.71 11.36
CA PHE A 102 -1.31 4.88 12.22
C PHE A 102 -2.39 5.80 11.67
N SER A 103 -3.26 6.32 12.53
CA SER A 103 -4.21 7.31 12.07
C SER A 103 -3.49 8.64 11.82
N VAL A 104 -3.99 9.38 10.84
CA VAL A 104 -3.36 10.63 10.42
C VAL A 104 -4.44 11.71 10.38
N SER A 105 -4.12 12.89 10.92
CA SER A 105 -5.03 14.02 10.80
C SER A 105 -4.69 14.78 9.53
N GLU A 106 -5.68 15.46 8.96
CA GLU A 106 -5.44 16.26 7.76
C GLU A 106 -4.41 17.36 7.99
N SER A 107 -4.34 17.90 9.20
CA SER A 107 -3.36 18.94 9.50
C SER A 107 -1.93 18.41 9.37
N GLN A 108 -1.72 17.12 9.60
CA GLN A 108 -0.40 16.53 9.47
C GLN A 108 0.04 16.43 8.01
N LEU A 109 -0.93 16.34 7.10
CA LEU A 109 -0.62 16.24 5.67
C LEU A 109 -0.12 17.56 5.09
N LYS A 110 -0.45 18.66 5.74
CA LYS A 110 -0.08 19.98 5.22
C LYS A 110 1.33 20.40 5.60
N LYS A 111 2.01 19.59 6.33
CA LYS A 111 3.41 19.89 6.70
C LYS A 111 4.44 19.31 5.69
#